data_e002947234dddc66900b58c7aef1d36d
#
_entry.id   e002947234dddc66900b58c7aef1d36d
#
_cell.length_a   1.000
_cell.length_b   1.000
_cell.length_c   1.000
_cell.angle_alpha   90.00
_cell.angle_beta   90.00
_cell.angle_gamma   90.00
#
_symmetry.space_group_name_H-M   'P 1'
#
loop_
_entity.id
_entity.type
_entity.pdbx_description
1 polymer ?
#
loop_
_entity_poly.entity_id
_entity_poly.type
_entity_poly.pdbx_seq_one_letter_code
_entity_poly.pdbx_strand_id
1 'polypeptide(L)' 'MSYKYRIVDMRLGADEAKEILVAKARSPEDAALQAVGEKLVRSGHRNDLRVRVYFQDAGQPTTMVRLYRRVEDREPA' A
#
# COMPACT_ATOMS: atom_id res chain seq x y z
N MET A 1 18.89 9.70 4.20
CA MET A 1 18.58 8.26 4.11
C MET A 1 17.59 8.03 3.00
N SER A 2 17.82 7.00 2.20
CA SER A 2 16.91 6.65 1.14
C SER A 2 15.89 5.64 1.66
N TYR A 3 14.69 5.68 1.08
CA TYR A 3 13.65 4.70 1.34
C TYR A 3 13.21 4.10 0.01
N LYS A 4 12.80 2.84 0.04
CA LYS A 4 12.42 2.12 -1.18
C LYS A 4 10.93 2.28 -1.49
N TYR A 5 10.08 2.33 -0.48
CA TYR A 5 8.64 2.32 -0.66
C TYR A 5 7.99 3.58 -0.13
N ARG A 6 7.04 4.09 -0.90
CA ARG A 6 6.18 5.20 -0.49
C ARG A 6 4.75 4.70 -0.50
N ILE A 7 4.13 4.67 0.65
CA ILE A 7 2.77 4.15 0.82
C ILE A 7 1.82 5.32 1.02
N VAL A 8 0.80 5.41 0.16
CA VAL A 8 -0.24 6.43 0.28
C VAL A 8 -1.48 5.76 0.83
N ASP A 9 -1.88 6.16 2.05
CA ASP A 9 -3.06 5.62 2.70
C ASP A 9 -4.31 6.24 2.08
N MET A 10 -5.13 5.43 1.46
CA MET A 10 -6.32 5.86 0.74
C MET A 10 -7.59 5.84 1.58
N ARG A 11 -7.50 5.43 2.84
CA ARG A 11 -8.67 5.30 3.72
C ARG A 11 -9.30 6.63 4.10
N LEU A 12 -8.50 7.69 4.10
CA LEU A 12 -8.94 9.02 4.51
C LEU A 12 -9.39 9.90 3.35
N GLY A 13 -9.43 9.33 2.13
CA GLY A 13 -9.76 10.10 0.95
C GLY A 13 -8.58 10.86 0.39
N ALA A 14 -8.75 11.44 -0.80
CA ALA A 14 -7.66 12.08 -1.54
C ALA A 14 -7.08 13.30 -0.82
N ASP A 15 -7.94 14.09 -0.17
CA ASP A 15 -7.52 15.34 0.47
C ASP A 15 -6.78 15.12 1.78
N GLU A 16 -6.94 13.94 2.39
CA GLU A 16 -6.36 13.61 3.68
C GLU A 16 -5.41 12.42 3.60
N ALA A 17 -5.02 12.04 2.40
CA ALA A 17 -4.15 10.89 2.21
C ALA A 17 -2.82 11.11 2.91
N LYS A 18 -2.43 10.13 3.74
CA LYS A 18 -1.14 10.13 4.40
C LYS A 18 -0.13 9.39 3.56
N GLU A 19 1.07 9.94 3.50
CA GLU A 19 2.19 9.29 2.86
C GLU A 19 3.13 8.75 3.92
N ILE A 20 3.45 7.48 3.84
CA ILE A 20 4.32 6.80 4.80
C ILE A 20 5.50 6.22 4.04
N LEU A 21 6.71 6.48 4.51
CA LEU A 21 7.93 6.05 3.86
C LEU A 21 8.48 4.82 4.59
N VAL A 22 8.75 3.74 3.82
CA VAL A 22 9.30 2.51 4.35
C VAL A 22 10.63 2.22 3.68
N ALA A 23 11.69 2.15 4.48
CA ALA A 23 13.05 1.98 3.96
C ALA A 23 13.30 0.57 3.45
N LYS A 24 12.83 -0.44 4.17
CA LYS A 24 13.07 -1.85 3.85
C LYS A 24 11.82 -2.68 3.99
N ALA A 25 11.53 -3.48 2.98
CA ALA A 25 10.45 -4.45 3.00
C ALA A 25 10.74 -5.51 1.97
N ARG A 26 10.13 -6.67 2.12
CA ARG A 26 10.32 -7.80 1.20
C ARG A 26 9.51 -7.63 -0.08
N SER A 27 8.43 -6.86 0.01
CA SER A 27 7.48 -6.69 -1.08
C SER A 27 6.64 -5.46 -0.82
N PRO A 28 5.87 -4.98 -1.81
CA PRO A 28 4.90 -3.92 -1.56
C PRO A 28 3.90 -4.26 -0.47
N GLU A 29 3.47 -5.53 -0.40
CA GLU A 29 2.54 -5.98 0.64
C GLU A 29 3.17 -5.89 2.02
N ASP A 30 4.43 -6.26 2.14
CA ASP A 30 5.16 -6.17 3.41
C ASP A 30 5.36 -4.71 3.80
N ALA A 31 5.66 -3.85 2.85
CA ALA A 31 5.78 -2.42 3.10
C ALA A 31 4.47 -1.83 3.63
N ALA A 32 3.34 -2.23 3.04
CA ALA A 32 2.04 -1.78 3.52
C ALA A 32 1.74 -2.30 4.91
N LEU A 33 2.09 -3.56 5.20
CA LEU A 33 1.91 -4.11 6.54
C LEU A 33 2.67 -3.31 7.58
N GLN A 34 3.90 -2.93 7.29
CA GLN A 34 4.70 -2.10 8.20
C GLN A 34 4.08 -0.71 8.39
N ALA A 35 3.52 -0.15 7.32
CA ALA A 35 3.02 1.21 7.33
C ALA A 35 1.65 1.34 7.99
N VAL A 36 0.72 0.44 7.70
CA VAL A 36 -0.67 0.56 8.15
C VAL A 36 -1.14 -0.58 9.05
N GLY A 37 -0.31 -1.61 9.26
CA GLY A 37 -0.64 -2.70 10.17
C GLY A 37 -1.67 -3.68 9.65
N GLU A 38 -1.95 -3.69 8.34
CA GLU A 38 -2.91 -4.60 7.72
C GLU A 38 -2.23 -5.45 6.66
N LYS A 39 -2.60 -6.73 6.61
CA LYS A 39 -2.21 -7.59 5.51
C LYS A 39 -3.14 -7.32 4.33
N LEU A 40 -2.56 -6.86 3.22
CA LEU A 40 -3.32 -6.48 2.05
C LEU A 40 -2.91 -7.34 0.86
N VAL A 41 -3.74 -7.34 -0.18
CA VAL A 41 -3.52 -8.15 -1.38
C VAL A 41 -3.58 -7.28 -2.63
N ARG A 42 -3.00 -7.78 -3.72
CA ARG A 42 -2.88 -7.00 -4.97
C ARG A 42 -4.14 -6.93 -5.81
N SER A 43 -5.14 -7.73 -5.48
CA SER A 43 -6.39 -7.73 -6.24
C SER A 43 -7.58 -7.64 -5.31
N GLY A 44 -8.65 -7.03 -5.78
CA GLY A 44 -9.85 -6.88 -5.00
C GLY A 44 -10.79 -5.89 -5.64
N HIS A 45 -11.90 -5.65 -4.98
CA HIS A 45 -12.88 -4.68 -5.43
C HIS A 45 -12.39 -3.28 -5.10
N ARG A 46 -12.68 -2.31 -5.97
CA ARG A 46 -12.25 -0.92 -5.77
C ARG A 46 -12.66 -0.35 -4.41
N ASN A 47 -13.78 -0.83 -3.86
CA ASN A 47 -14.25 -0.39 -2.55
C ASN A 47 -13.39 -0.91 -1.40
N ASP A 48 -12.54 -1.91 -1.68
CA ASP A 48 -11.60 -2.45 -0.70
C ASP A 48 -10.20 -1.85 -0.83
N LEU A 49 -10.01 -0.91 -1.72
CA LEU A 49 -8.71 -0.26 -1.91
C LEU A 49 -8.30 0.45 -0.61
N ARG A 50 -7.10 0.11 -0.12
CA ARG A 50 -6.57 0.67 1.12
C ARG A 50 -5.40 1.60 0.89
N VAL A 51 -4.43 1.17 0.07
CA VAL A 51 -3.22 1.94 -0.13
C VAL A 51 -2.73 1.82 -1.57
N ARG A 52 -1.93 2.80 -1.98
CA ARG A 52 -1.10 2.73 -3.17
C ARG A 52 0.34 2.68 -2.71
N VAL A 53 1.12 1.78 -3.27
CA VAL A 53 2.53 1.65 -2.96
C VAL A 53 3.35 2.03 -4.18
N TYR A 54 4.20 3.02 -4.02
CA TYR A 54 5.12 3.47 -5.07
C TYR A 54 6.52 3.01 -4.73
N PHE A 55 7.21 2.43 -5.69
CA PHE A 55 8.60 2.02 -5.49
C PHE A 55 9.34 2.02 -6.81
N GLN A 56 10.66 2.07 -6.72
CA GLN A 56 11.52 2.06 -7.90
C GLN A 56 12.72 1.20 -7.62
N ASP A 57 12.93 0.20 -8.49
CA ASP A 57 14.15 -0.59 -8.48
C ASP A 57 15.21 0.13 -9.29
N ALA A 58 16.48 -0.16 -9.01
CA ALA A 58 17.61 0.49 -9.68
C ALA A 58 17.50 0.32 -11.19
N GLY A 59 17.57 1.45 -11.91
CA GLY A 59 17.50 1.45 -13.36
C GLY A 59 16.14 1.21 -13.96
N GLN A 60 15.09 1.15 -13.14
CA GLN A 60 13.72 0.92 -13.60
C GLN A 60 12.83 2.12 -13.33
N PRO A 61 11.76 2.31 -14.12
CA PRO A 61 10.78 3.36 -13.81
C PRO A 61 10.05 3.06 -12.51
N THR A 62 9.50 4.12 -11.91
CA THR A 62 8.68 3.97 -10.72
C THR A 62 7.47 3.08 -11.00
N THR A 63 7.22 2.14 -10.12
CA THR A 63 6.10 1.21 -10.20
C THR A 63 5.08 1.57 -9.12
N MET A 64 3.80 1.46 -9.45
CA MET A 64 2.72 1.66 -8.50
C MET A 64 1.90 0.38 -8.40
N VAL A 65 1.66 -0.05 -7.16
CA VAL A 65 0.83 -1.22 -6.86
C VAL A 65 -0.32 -0.78 -5.98
N ARG A 66 -1.55 -1.15 -6.36
CA ARG A 66 -2.73 -0.94 -5.51
C ARG A 66 -2.91 -2.16 -4.63
N LEU A 67 -3.12 -1.91 -3.34
CA LEU A 67 -3.34 -2.99 -2.38
C LEU A 67 -4.71 -2.84 -1.74
N TYR A 68 -5.39 -3.97 -1.57
CA TYR A 68 -6.78 -4.06 -1.20
C TYR A 68 -6.93 -4.86 0.08
N ARG A 69 -7.97 -4.53 0.85
CA ARG A 69 -8.37 -5.33 1.99
C ARG A 69 -8.75 -6.74 1.51
N ARG A 70 -8.32 -7.75 2.25
CA ARG A 70 -8.68 -9.13 1.95
C ARG A 70 -10.17 -9.35 2.17
N VAL A 71 -10.77 -10.20 1.34
CA VAL A 71 -12.20 -10.50 1.45
C VAL A 71 -12.55 -11.03 2.85
N GLU A 72 -11.70 -11.86 3.41
CA GLU A 72 -11.89 -12.44 4.75
C GLU A 72 -11.85 -11.42 5.87
N ASP A 73 -11.34 -10.22 5.62
CA ASP A 73 -11.28 -9.14 6.61
C ASP A 73 -12.43 -8.15 6.45
N ARG A 74 -13.33 -8.38 5.49
CA ARG A 74 -14.53 -7.55 5.35
C ARG A 74 -15.48 -7.81 6.49
N GLU A 75 -16.09 -6.73 6.97
CA GLU A 75 -17.16 -6.87 7.93
C GLU A 75 -18.38 -7.48 7.23
N PRO A 76 -19.10 -8.39 7.91
CA PRO A 76 -20.33 -8.93 7.33
C PRO A 76 -21.35 -7.81 7.14
N ALA A 77 -22.05 -7.92 6.02
CA ALA A 77 -23.10 -6.94 5.69
C ALA A 77 -24.30 -7.11 6.62
#